data_6b38716efa0f8589d7dba8dc6c8c0fd1
#
_entry.id   6b38716efa0f8589d7dba8dc6c8c0fd1
#
_cell.length_a   1.000
_cell.length_b   1.000
_cell.length_c   1.000
_cell.angle_alpha   90.00
_cell.angle_beta   90.00
_cell.angle_gamma   90.00
#
_symmetry.space_group_name_H-M   'P 1'
#
loop_
_entity.id
_entity.type
_entity.pdbx_description
1 polymer ?
#
loop_
_entity_poly.entity_id
_entity_poly.type
_entity_poly.pdbx_seq_one_letter_code
_entity_poly.pdbx_strand_id
1 'polypeptide(L)'
;MRTSTSSYIVELPLRVNDQQNRFLKQAFEFGRTLYNATLGTALGRLQRMRETKEWREARDMSKGRDRTKAFNAIHKSFGLTEFGLVTIANDHRKASGRNDIGAHEAQNIGKTVWRALQRHMFQKAGRPRFKSFRRGLNSIEGTNNQEIMYKPERGAIVWRKHVMTYMKPDTGYMKEALASDRRVKYCRIVRRTLKGVRRRWVQLVVEGLPPVRKVYASKCEVVGIDPGSSRIAYFHERHAAIVEVAPHVDLKEPKIRLLQRRIDRSRRANNPDNY
;
A
#
# COMPACT_ATOMS: atom_id res chain seq x y z
N MET A 1 -20.36 14.30 8.03
CA MET A 1 -19.52 13.19 7.53
C MET A 1 -19.00 13.56 6.14
N ARG A 2 -17.69 13.54 5.90
CA ARG A 2 -17.18 13.69 4.52
C ARG A 2 -17.53 12.41 3.77
N THR A 3 -18.42 12.48 2.82
CA THR A 3 -18.70 11.40 1.88
C THR A 3 -17.42 11.12 1.09
N SER A 4 -16.84 9.94 1.26
CA SER A 4 -15.69 9.54 0.45
C SER A 4 -16.20 9.25 -0.96
N THR A 5 -15.88 10.10 -1.92
CA THR A 5 -16.16 9.82 -3.33
C THR A 5 -15.42 8.55 -3.75
N SER A 6 -16.11 7.67 -4.47
CA SER A 6 -15.52 6.47 -5.06
C SER A 6 -14.26 6.81 -5.84
N SER A 7 -13.33 5.92 -5.90
CA SER A 7 -12.12 6.10 -6.71
C SER A 7 -11.57 4.76 -7.17
N TYR A 8 -10.94 4.76 -8.33
CA TYR A 8 -10.27 3.60 -8.91
C TYR A 8 -8.82 3.93 -9.27
N ILE A 9 -8.04 2.91 -9.56
CA ILE A 9 -6.61 3.05 -9.82
C ILE A 9 -6.33 2.66 -11.27
N VAL A 10 -5.65 3.55 -12.00
CA VAL A 10 -5.04 3.24 -13.30
C VAL A 10 -3.53 3.17 -13.10
N GLU A 11 -2.92 2.08 -13.51
CA GLU A 11 -1.49 1.85 -13.36
C GLU A 11 -0.80 1.85 -14.73
N LEU A 12 0.21 2.70 -14.90
CA LEU A 12 0.97 2.85 -16.14
C LEU A 12 2.47 2.63 -15.87
N PRO A 13 3.16 1.84 -16.73
CA PRO A 13 4.61 1.71 -16.64
C PRO A 13 5.31 3.04 -16.90
N LEU A 14 6.30 3.38 -16.05
CA LEU A 14 7.15 4.54 -16.23
C LEU A 14 8.41 4.18 -17.01
N ARG A 15 8.75 5.03 -17.99
CA ARG A 15 10.05 5.03 -18.67
C ARG A 15 10.94 6.05 -17.97
N VAL A 16 12.04 5.59 -17.41
CA VAL A 16 12.97 6.42 -16.63
C VAL A 16 14.38 6.25 -17.19
N ASN A 17 15.09 7.35 -17.35
CA ASN A 17 16.52 7.34 -17.67
C ASN A 17 17.36 7.13 -16.39
N ASP A 18 18.68 7.03 -16.52
CA ASP A 18 19.58 6.75 -15.41
C ASP A 18 19.58 7.86 -14.35
N GLN A 19 19.49 9.12 -14.74
CA GLN A 19 19.41 10.24 -13.80
C GLN A 19 18.12 10.18 -12.99
N GLN A 20 16.98 9.96 -13.64
CA GLN A 20 15.68 9.81 -13.00
C GLN A 20 15.65 8.57 -12.09
N ASN A 21 16.27 7.47 -12.54
CA ASN A 21 16.35 6.25 -11.75
C ASN A 21 17.21 6.45 -10.48
N ARG A 22 18.32 7.20 -10.57
CA ARG A 22 19.11 7.60 -9.41
C ARG A 22 18.31 8.45 -8.44
N PHE A 23 17.62 9.47 -8.93
CA PHE A 23 16.71 10.30 -8.12
C PHE A 23 15.65 9.46 -7.42
N LEU A 24 14.93 8.61 -8.15
CA LEU A 24 13.92 7.73 -7.55
C LEU A 24 14.51 6.80 -6.48
N LYS A 25 15.71 6.25 -6.73
CA LYS A 25 16.40 5.40 -5.74
C LYS A 25 16.69 6.16 -4.45
N GLN A 26 17.18 7.40 -4.55
CA GLN A 26 17.45 8.27 -3.40
C GLN A 26 16.16 8.64 -2.65
N ALA A 27 15.10 9.02 -3.38
CA ALA A 27 13.82 9.36 -2.78
C ALA A 27 13.17 8.17 -2.05
N PHE A 28 13.19 6.97 -2.63
CA PHE A 28 12.70 5.76 -1.98
C PHE A 28 13.52 5.36 -0.74
N GLU A 29 14.83 5.53 -0.80
CA GLU A 29 15.73 5.25 0.33
C GLU A 29 15.50 6.24 1.47
N PHE A 30 15.42 7.53 1.16
CA PHE A 30 15.11 8.54 2.15
C PHE A 30 13.71 8.37 2.74
N GLY A 31 12.71 8.03 1.90
CA GLY A 31 11.36 7.71 2.37
C GLY A 31 11.33 6.52 3.33
N ARG A 32 12.15 5.49 3.09
CA ARG A 32 12.32 4.37 4.02
C ARG A 32 12.89 4.82 5.36
N THR A 33 13.95 5.62 5.32
CA THR A 33 14.59 6.17 6.53
C THR A 33 13.59 7.03 7.32
N LEU A 34 12.86 7.89 6.63
CA LEU A 34 11.85 8.75 7.24
C LEU A 34 10.70 7.95 7.88
N TYR A 35 10.20 6.92 7.17
CA TYR A 35 9.20 6.01 7.73
C TYR A 35 9.70 5.35 9.02
N ASN A 36 10.93 4.84 9.01
CA ASN A 36 11.52 4.16 10.16
C ASN A 36 11.77 5.12 11.34
N ALA A 37 12.29 6.32 11.09
CA ALA A 37 12.48 7.33 12.13
C ALA A 37 11.15 7.72 12.79
N THR A 38 10.12 8.00 11.96
CA THR A 38 8.77 8.33 12.44
C THR A 38 8.16 7.18 13.25
N LEU A 39 8.30 5.93 12.76
CA LEU A 39 7.81 4.76 13.47
C LEU A 39 8.55 4.54 14.80
N GLY A 40 9.86 4.71 14.82
CA GLY A 40 10.67 4.58 16.04
C GLY A 40 10.24 5.58 17.12
N THR A 41 10.09 6.85 16.74
CA THR A 41 9.56 7.89 17.63
C THR A 41 8.16 7.56 18.13
N ALA A 42 7.26 7.10 17.25
CA ALA A 42 5.89 6.74 17.61
C ALA A 42 5.83 5.54 18.59
N LEU A 43 6.62 4.51 18.35
CA LEU A 43 6.68 3.33 19.24
C LEU A 43 7.27 3.68 20.61
N GLY A 44 8.31 4.52 20.66
CA GLY A 44 8.87 5.00 21.92
C GLY A 44 7.86 5.86 22.71
N ARG A 45 7.09 6.72 22.03
CA ARG A 45 6.00 7.48 22.68
C ARG A 45 4.89 6.57 23.18
N LEU A 46 4.51 5.55 22.41
CA LEU A 46 3.49 4.57 22.79
C LEU A 46 3.92 3.78 24.04
N GLN A 47 5.18 3.40 24.12
CA GLN A 47 5.71 2.70 25.30
C GLN A 47 5.64 3.60 26.53
N ARG A 48 6.20 4.81 26.47
CA ARG A 48 6.16 5.78 27.58
C ARG A 48 4.73 6.10 28.02
N MET A 49 3.81 6.28 27.05
CA MET A 49 2.40 6.49 27.37
C MET A 49 1.81 5.36 28.20
N ARG A 50 2.12 4.10 27.88
CA ARG A 50 1.60 2.92 28.61
C ARG A 50 2.18 2.77 30.03
N GLU A 51 3.29 3.42 30.31
CA GLU A 51 3.95 3.44 31.62
C GLU A 51 3.36 4.52 32.56
N THR A 52 2.54 5.46 32.04
CA THR A 52 1.94 6.54 32.82
C THR A 52 0.80 6.04 33.73
N LYS A 53 0.58 6.78 34.81
CA LYS A 53 -0.51 6.52 35.77
C LYS A 53 -1.86 6.73 35.10
N GLU A 54 -2.01 7.83 34.35
CA GLU A 54 -3.22 8.20 33.64
C GLU A 54 -3.67 7.12 32.64
N TRP A 55 -2.73 6.46 31.98
CA TRP A 55 -3.06 5.35 31.08
C TRP A 55 -3.56 4.12 31.82
N ARG A 56 -2.99 3.81 32.98
CA ARG A 56 -3.43 2.70 33.83
C ARG A 56 -4.84 2.96 34.37
N GLU A 57 -5.06 4.18 34.87
CA GLU A 57 -6.38 4.60 35.36
C GLU A 57 -7.43 4.52 34.25
N ALA A 58 -7.13 5.06 33.05
CA ALA A 58 -8.05 4.96 31.92
C ALA A 58 -8.31 3.51 31.49
N ARG A 59 -7.33 2.61 31.62
CA ARG A 59 -7.49 1.18 31.32
C ARG A 59 -8.45 0.51 32.30
N ASP A 60 -8.39 0.89 33.55
CA ASP A 60 -9.18 0.28 34.63
C ASP A 60 -10.62 0.85 34.74
N MET A 61 -10.90 1.95 34.02
CA MET A 61 -12.27 2.49 33.89
C MET A 61 -13.19 1.49 33.18
N SER A 62 -14.48 1.51 33.55
CA SER A 62 -15.53 0.77 32.86
C SER A 62 -15.64 1.19 31.37
N LYS A 63 -16.00 0.23 30.51
CA LYS A 63 -16.21 0.54 29.07
C LYS A 63 -17.32 1.56 28.90
N GLY A 64 -16.99 2.69 28.29
CA GLY A 64 -17.94 3.77 28.08
C GLY A 64 -17.34 5.00 27.39
N ARG A 65 -18.14 6.04 27.32
CA ARG A 65 -17.78 7.31 26.67
C ARG A 65 -16.64 8.02 27.39
N ASP A 66 -16.60 7.97 28.70
CA ASP A 66 -15.59 8.68 29.50
C ASP A 66 -14.22 7.99 29.42
N ARG A 67 -14.19 6.65 29.43
CA ARG A 67 -12.96 5.89 29.11
C ARG A 67 -12.41 6.26 27.73
N THR A 68 -13.28 6.36 26.74
CA THR A 68 -12.86 6.74 25.37
C THR A 68 -12.30 8.17 25.33
N LYS A 69 -12.93 9.11 26.05
CA LYS A 69 -12.41 10.48 26.17
C LYS A 69 -11.05 10.53 26.85
N ALA A 70 -10.87 9.77 27.95
CA ALA A 70 -9.61 9.69 28.67
C ALA A 70 -8.48 9.18 27.75
N PHE A 71 -8.70 8.05 27.05
CA PHE A 71 -7.71 7.54 26.09
C PHE A 71 -7.42 8.54 24.96
N ASN A 72 -8.41 9.22 24.41
CA ASN A 72 -8.19 10.21 23.36
C ASN A 72 -7.35 11.40 23.85
N ALA A 73 -7.59 11.86 25.08
CA ALA A 73 -6.79 12.92 25.70
C ALA A 73 -5.32 12.47 25.87
N ILE A 74 -5.10 11.27 26.39
CA ILE A 74 -3.76 10.70 26.57
C ILE A 74 -3.05 10.49 25.21
N HIS A 75 -3.72 9.94 24.19
CA HIS A 75 -3.14 9.81 22.87
C HIS A 75 -2.74 11.17 22.28
N LYS A 76 -3.57 12.20 22.49
CA LYS A 76 -3.30 13.57 22.03
C LYS A 76 -2.08 14.16 22.74
N SER A 77 -1.96 14.02 24.08
CA SER A 77 -0.83 14.56 24.85
C SER A 77 0.51 13.95 24.45
N PHE A 78 0.53 12.66 24.05
CA PHE A 78 1.71 12.00 23.50
C PHE A 78 1.92 12.23 21.99
N GLY A 79 1.05 12.99 21.32
CA GLY A 79 1.10 13.20 19.87
C GLY A 79 0.88 11.92 19.07
N LEU A 80 0.21 10.92 19.65
CA LEU A 80 -0.16 9.66 19.00
C LEU A 80 -1.51 9.80 18.26
N THR A 81 -1.54 10.74 17.33
CA THR A 81 -2.66 11.07 16.44
C THR A 81 -2.15 11.14 15.00
N GLU A 82 -3.04 11.14 14.02
CA GLU A 82 -2.65 11.31 12.62
C GLU A 82 -1.85 12.60 12.42
N PHE A 83 -2.35 13.71 12.94
CA PHE A 83 -1.67 15.00 12.86
C PHE A 83 -0.31 14.98 13.58
N GLY A 84 -0.23 14.41 14.77
CA GLY A 84 1.02 14.29 15.52
C GLY A 84 2.09 13.51 14.76
N LEU A 85 1.73 12.40 14.09
CA LEU A 85 2.69 11.62 13.31
C LEU A 85 3.07 12.32 11.98
N VAL A 86 2.17 13.09 11.41
CA VAL A 86 2.47 13.96 10.27
C VAL A 86 3.51 15.03 10.65
N THR A 87 3.34 15.66 11.81
CA THR A 87 4.31 16.64 12.36
C THR A 87 5.67 15.99 12.59
N ILE A 88 5.72 14.83 13.28
CA ILE A 88 6.96 14.08 13.52
C ILE A 88 7.68 13.75 12.21
N ALA A 89 6.94 13.30 11.18
CA ALA A 89 7.53 12.99 9.88
C ALA A 89 8.16 14.24 9.22
N ASN A 90 7.47 15.38 9.27
CA ASN A 90 8.02 16.64 8.76
C ASN A 90 9.24 17.14 9.55
N ASP A 91 9.23 16.99 10.86
CA ASP A 91 10.36 17.37 11.71
C ASP A 91 11.60 16.53 11.39
N HIS A 92 11.45 15.21 11.28
CA HIS A 92 12.53 14.34 10.84
C HIS A 92 13.03 14.69 9.43
N ARG A 93 12.12 15.05 8.49
CA ARG A 93 12.52 15.50 7.16
C ARG A 93 13.35 16.78 7.23
N LYS A 94 12.90 17.78 7.98
CA LYS A 94 13.61 19.06 8.15
C LYS A 94 14.97 18.84 8.80
N ALA A 95 15.02 18.09 9.90
CA ALA A 95 16.25 17.81 10.64
C ALA A 95 17.30 17.05 9.81
N SER A 96 16.88 16.28 8.79
CA SER A 96 17.79 15.55 7.91
C SER A 96 18.57 16.43 6.93
N GLY A 97 18.13 17.67 6.67
CA GLY A 97 18.67 18.56 5.64
C GLY A 97 18.48 18.07 4.19
N ARG A 98 17.86 16.89 3.99
CA ARG A 98 17.71 16.27 2.67
C ARG A 98 16.46 16.77 1.95
N ASN A 99 16.61 16.95 0.62
CA ASN A 99 15.56 17.45 -0.26
C ASN A 99 15.02 16.40 -1.25
N ASP A 100 15.28 15.11 -1.02
CA ASP A 100 14.80 14.04 -1.92
C ASP A 100 13.28 13.87 -1.88
N ILE A 101 12.65 14.24 -0.76
CA ILE A 101 11.21 14.16 -0.51
C ILE A 101 10.71 15.52 -0.02
N GLY A 102 9.55 15.96 -0.50
CA GLY A 102 8.88 17.19 -0.09
C GLY A 102 8.06 17.05 1.20
N ALA A 103 7.42 18.14 1.58
CA ALA A 103 6.61 18.17 2.80
C ALA A 103 5.38 17.27 2.70
N HIS A 104 4.69 17.27 1.55
CA HIS A 104 3.46 16.48 1.38
C HIS A 104 3.73 14.98 1.29
N GLU A 105 4.82 14.55 0.62
CA GLU A 105 5.21 13.14 0.63
C GLU A 105 5.60 12.69 2.06
N ALA A 106 6.28 13.56 2.82
CA ALA A 106 6.59 13.28 4.23
C ALA A 106 5.32 13.16 5.08
N GLN A 107 4.34 14.03 4.87
CA GLN A 107 3.02 13.93 5.51
C GLN A 107 2.34 12.60 5.18
N ASN A 108 2.36 12.16 3.92
CA ASN A 108 1.78 10.89 3.51
C ASN A 108 2.51 9.67 4.10
N ILE A 109 3.83 9.79 4.32
CA ILE A 109 4.60 8.80 5.08
C ILE A 109 4.13 8.78 6.54
N GLY A 110 3.97 9.94 7.19
CA GLY A 110 3.42 10.07 8.54
C GLY A 110 2.03 9.44 8.69
N LYS A 111 1.12 9.72 7.74
CA LYS A 111 -0.22 9.08 7.67
C LYS A 111 -0.12 7.55 7.51
N THR A 112 0.88 7.07 6.76
CA THR A 112 1.09 5.63 6.57
C THR A 112 1.57 4.96 7.87
N VAL A 113 2.45 5.63 8.62
CA VAL A 113 2.87 5.18 9.95
C VAL A 113 1.68 5.19 10.91
N TRP A 114 0.87 6.25 10.90
CA TRP A 114 -0.34 6.35 11.72
C TRP A 114 -1.29 5.18 11.47
N ARG A 115 -1.63 4.88 10.21
CA ARG A 115 -2.49 3.75 9.85
C ARG A 115 -1.96 2.41 10.38
N ALA A 116 -0.64 2.19 10.35
CA ALA A 116 -0.03 0.99 10.89
C ALA A 116 -0.10 0.94 12.42
N LEU A 117 0.18 2.06 13.08
CA LEU A 117 0.12 2.20 14.54
C LEU A 117 -1.32 2.08 15.05
N GLN A 118 -2.28 2.71 14.38
CA GLN A 118 -3.70 2.67 14.71
C GLN A 118 -4.24 1.22 14.70
N ARG A 119 -3.87 0.44 13.68
CA ARG A 119 -4.23 -0.99 13.65
C ARG A 119 -3.64 -1.78 14.81
N HIS A 120 -2.40 -1.47 15.19
CA HIS A 120 -1.78 -2.09 16.36
C HIS A 120 -2.45 -1.70 17.69
N MET A 121 -2.83 -0.45 17.82
CA MET A 121 -3.46 0.06 19.06
C MET A 121 -4.91 -0.39 19.22
N PHE A 122 -5.69 -0.44 18.12
CA PHE A 122 -7.15 -0.58 18.20
C PHE A 122 -7.72 -1.83 17.51
N GLN A 123 -6.97 -2.50 16.63
CA GLN A 123 -7.48 -3.59 15.78
C GLN A 123 -6.76 -4.94 15.99
N LYS A 124 -6.15 -5.17 17.16
CA LYS A 124 -5.42 -6.41 17.49
C LYS A 124 -4.35 -6.84 16.47
N ALA A 125 -3.86 -5.90 15.63
CA ALA A 125 -2.78 -6.19 14.71
C ALA A 125 -1.44 -6.29 15.46
N GLY A 126 -0.52 -7.08 14.93
CA GLY A 126 0.83 -7.18 15.47
C GLY A 126 1.59 -5.85 15.43
N ARG A 127 2.69 -5.76 16.17
CA ARG A 127 3.53 -4.55 16.22
C ARG A 127 4.00 -4.16 14.82
N PRO A 128 3.88 -2.88 14.42
CA PRO A 128 4.38 -2.39 13.14
C PRO A 128 5.88 -2.65 12.98
N ARG A 129 6.27 -3.13 11.79
CA ARG A 129 7.66 -3.48 11.52
C ARG A 129 8.38 -2.36 10.79
N PHE A 130 9.65 -2.15 11.14
CA PHE A 130 10.56 -1.30 10.37
C PHE A 130 10.74 -1.82 8.95
N LYS A 131 10.89 -0.92 8.00
CA LYS A 131 11.19 -1.25 6.61
C LYS A 131 12.68 -1.60 6.48
N SER A 132 12.98 -2.86 6.18
CA SER A 132 14.36 -3.30 5.95
C SER A 132 14.96 -2.64 4.71
N PHE A 133 16.29 -2.56 4.65
CA PHE A 133 17.01 -2.07 3.46
C PHE A 133 16.66 -2.89 2.21
N ARG A 134 16.61 -4.21 2.33
CA ARG A 134 16.31 -5.13 1.21
C ARG A 134 14.91 -4.92 0.63
N ARG A 135 13.89 -4.80 1.47
CA ARG A 135 12.49 -4.60 1.03
C ARG A 135 12.20 -3.14 0.70
N GLY A 136 12.73 -2.23 1.50
CA GLY A 136 12.56 -0.79 1.32
C GLY A 136 11.13 -0.30 1.41
N LEU A 137 10.93 0.92 0.92
CA LEU A 137 9.61 1.49 0.64
C LEU A 137 9.23 1.13 -0.80
N ASN A 138 7.99 0.71 -1.02
CA ASN A 138 7.54 0.28 -2.35
C ASN A 138 6.73 1.34 -3.11
N SER A 139 6.27 2.38 -2.42
CA SER A 139 5.50 3.46 -3.03
C SER A 139 5.73 4.78 -2.32
N ILE A 140 5.74 5.87 -3.09
CA ILE A 140 5.71 7.24 -2.61
C ILE A 140 4.50 7.91 -3.24
N GLU A 141 3.68 8.55 -2.42
CA GLU A 141 2.45 9.21 -2.79
C GLU A 141 2.61 10.73 -2.70
N GLY A 142 2.20 11.43 -3.73
CA GLY A 142 2.15 12.88 -3.77
C GLY A 142 0.80 13.37 -4.28
N THR A 143 0.35 14.50 -3.77
CA THR A 143 -0.88 15.15 -4.23
C THR A 143 -0.70 15.63 -5.67
N ASN A 144 -1.67 15.32 -6.54
CA ASN A 144 -1.64 15.81 -7.92
C ASN A 144 -1.70 17.34 -7.93
N ASN A 145 -1.02 17.96 -8.88
CA ASN A 145 -0.83 19.40 -9.05
C ASN A 145 0.01 20.10 -7.96
N GLN A 146 0.57 19.39 -6.99
CA GLN A 146 1.45 19.98 -5.98
C GLN A 146 2.87 19.40 -6.04
N GLU A 147 3.01 18.07 -6.04
CA GLU A 147 4.34 17.46 -5.96
C GLU A 147 4.59 16.38 -7.01
N ILE A 148 3.72 15.37 -7.11
CA ILE A 148 3.78 14.36 -8.18
C ILE A 148 2.63 14.66 -9.13
N MET A 149 2.92 15.38 -10.22
CA MET A 149 1.92 15.90 -11.14
C MET A 149 1.73 14.98 -12.33
N TYR A 150 0.47 14.65 -12.61
CA TYR A 150 0.08 13.99 -13.84
C TYR A 150 -0.13 15.04 -14.94
N LYS A 151 0.62 14.92 -16.02
CA LYS A 151 0.58 15.82 -17.19
C LYS A 151 0.22 15.02 -18.45
N PRO A 152 -1.09 14.80 -18.70
CA PRO A 152 -1.55 13.99 -19.81
C PRO A 152 -1.15 14.56 -21.16
N GLU A 153 -1.12 15.88 -21.32
CA GLU A 153 -0.70 16.60 -22.51
C GLU A 153 0.75 16.29 -22.92
N ARG A 154 1.60 15.99 -21.93
CA ARG A 154 3.02 15.63 -22.14
C ARG A 154 3.25 14.13 -22.15
N GLY A 155 2.24 13.32 -21.81
CA GLY A 155 2.41 11.88 -21.58
C GLY A 155 3.39 11.59 -20.44
N ALA A 156 3.41 12.41 -19.40
CA ALA A 156 4.44 12.38 -18.38
C ALA A 156 3.91 12.61 -16.97
N ILE A 157 4.70 12.11 -16.02
CA ILE A 157 4.63 12.47 -14.61
C ILE A 157 5.77 13.44 -14.30
N VAL A 158 5.45 14.55 -13.68
CA VAL A 158 6.43 15.53 -13.22
C VAL A 158 6.55 15.41 -11.72
N TRP A 159 7.75 15.11 -11.24
CA TRP A 159 8.07 15.13 -9.84
C TRP A 159 9.33 15.99 -9.62
N ARG A 160 9.12 17.14 -8.98
CA ARG A 160 10.14 18.20 -8.90
C ARG A 160 10.62 18.61 -10.30
N LYS A 161 11.93 18.57 -10.56
CA LYS A 161 12.52 18.87 -11.87
C LYS A 161 12.54 17.68 -12.84
N HIS A 162 12.09 16.51 -12.41
CA HIS A 162 12.16 15.29 -13.22
C HIS A 162 10.84 15.06 -13.96
N VAL A 163 10.93 15.06 -15.29
CA VAL A 163 9.81 14.74 -16.20
C VAL A 163 9.98 13.29 -16.65
N MET A 164 9.17 12.39 -16.13
CA MET A 164 9.22 10.96 -16.40
C MET A 164 8.06 10.56 -17.30
N THR A 165 8.37 10.04 -18.49
CA THR A 165 7.33 9.59 -19.42
C THR A 165 6.72 8.27 -18.96
N TYR A 166 5.46 8.05 -19.25
CA TYR A 166 4.78 6.78 -19.05
C TYR A 166 4.40 6.15 -20.39
N MET A 167 4.18 4.85 -20.40
CA MET A 167 3.62 4.19 -21.58
C MET A 167 2.17 4.64 -21.76
N LYS A 168 1.87 5.19 -22.93
CA LYS A 168 0.50 5.64 -23.23
C LYS A 168 -0.49 4.48 -23.14
N PRO A 169 -1.71 4.75 -22.67
CA PRO A 169 -2.79 3.76 -22.69
C PRO A 169 -3.02 3.25 -24.12
N ASP A 170 -2.99 1.94 -24.30
CA ASP A 170 -3.16 1.27 -25.59
C ASP A 170 -4.57 0.68 -25.75
N THR A 171 -5.25 0.40 -24.65
CA THR A 171 -6.58 -0.17 -24.65
C THR A 171 -7.67 0.91 -24.58
N GLY A 172 -8.83 0.64 -25.21
CA GLY A 172 -10.01 1.52 -25.12
C GLY A 172 -10.44 1.78 -23.69
N TYR A 173 -10.40 0.72 -22.83
CA TYR A 173 -10.69 0.85 -21.40
C TYR A 173 -9.78 1.85 -20.69
N MET A 174 -8.46 1.79 -20.92
CA MET A 174 -7.53 2.70 -20.26
C MET A 174 -7.67 4.13 -20.76
N LYS A 175 -7.98 4.31 -22.06
CA LYS A 175 -8.25 5.64 -22.64
C LYS A 175 -9.51 6.25 -22.01
N GLU A 176 -10.57 5.48 -21.86
CA GLU A 176 -11.81 5.90 -21.21
C GLU A 176 -11.60 6.17 -19.71
N ALA A 177 -10.81 5.32 -19.04
CA ALA A 177 -10.49 5.49 -17.61
C ALA A 177 -9.67 6.77 -17.31
N LEU A 178 -8.98 7.31 -18.31
CA LEU A 178 -8.17 8.54 -18.22
C LEU A 178 -8.68 9.66 -19.14
N ALA A 179 -9.96 9.62 -19.49
CA ALA A 179 -10.57 10.67 -20.31
C ALA A 179 -10.43 12.04 -19.61
N SER A 180 -10.46 13.11 -20.40
CA SER A 180 -10.16 14.48 -19.96
C SER A 180 -11.11 15.02 -18.89
N ASP A 181 -12.32 14.49 -18.81
CA ASP A 181 -13.34 14.78 -17.78
C ASP A 181 -13.07 14.08 -16.43
N ARG A 182 -12.12 13.14 -16.39
CA ARG A 182 -11.78 12.38 -15.20
C ARG A 182 -10.73 13.08 -14.35
N ARG A 183 -11.06 13.33 -13.10
CA ARG A 183 -10.17 14.00 -12.16
C ARG A 183 -9.20 12.99 -11.51
N VAL A 184 -7.89 13.20 -11.67
CA VAL A 184 -6.86 12.50 -10.91
C VAL A 184 -6.68 13.18 -9.56
N LYS A 185 -7.02 12.50 -8.47
CA LYS A 185 -6.92 13.02 -7.09
C LYS A 185 -5.47 13.11 -6.63
N TYR A 186 -4.72 12.04 -6.80
CA TYR A 186 -3.30 11.97 -6.46
C TYR A 186 -2.57 10.89 -7.27
N CYS A 187 -1.27 10.99 -7.28
CA CYS A 187 -0.38 10.09 -7.97
C CYS A 187 0.49 9.34 -6.99
N ARG A 188 0.81 8.10 -7.33
CA ARG A 188 1.71 7.27 -6.53
C ARG A 188 2.75 6.65 -7.45
N ILE A 189 4.04 6.88 -7.17
CA ILE A 189 5.11 6.16 -7.86
C ILE A 189 5.38 4.86 -7.11
N VAL A 190 5.31 3.75 -7.84
CA VAL A 190 5.43 2.41 -7.30
C VAL A 190 6.66 1.72 -7.86
N ARG A 191 7.36 1.00 -6.99
CA ARG A 191 8.50 0.17 -7.32
C ARG A 191 8.15 -1.29 -7.12
N ARG A 192 8.36 -2.11 -8.14
CA ARG A 192 8.19 -3.57 -8.08
C ARG A 192 9.41 -4.28 -8.68
N THR A 193 9.65 -5.49 -8.23
CA THR A 193 10.61 -6.38 -8.86
C THR A 193 9.85 -7.44 -9.63
N LEU A 194 10.00 -7.44 -10.96
CA LEU A 194 9.40 -8.45 -11.84
C LEU A 194 10.53 -9.22 -12.52
N LYS A 195 10.54 -10.54 -12.38
CA LYS A 195 11.59 -11.41 -12.96
C LYS A 195 13.01 -10.93 -12.64
N GLY A 196 13.25 -10.53 -11.37
CA GLY A 196 14.55 -10.01 -10.93
C GLY A 196 14.85 -8.55 -11.28
N VAL A 197 14.10 -7.93 -12.19
CA VAL A 197 14.31 -6.55 -12.64
C VAL A 197 13.42 -5.59 -11.87
N ARG A 198 14.01 -4.52 -11.33
CA ARG A 198 13.26 -3.44 -10.67
C ARG A 198 12.65 -2.52 -11.72
N ARG A 199 11.32 -2.48 -11.75
CA ARG A 199 10.55 -1.60 -12.64
C ARG A 199 9.80 -0.52 -11.84
N ARG A 200 9.38 0.53 -12.54
CA ARG A 200 8.66 1.67 -11.98
C ARG A 200 7.31 1.80 -12.68
N TRP A 201 6.30 2.13 -11.89
CA TRP A 201 4.95 2.45 -12.36
C TRP A 201 4.45 3.72 -11.71
N VAL A 202 3.55 4.39 -12.38
CA VAL A 202 2.68 5.37 -11.75
C VAL A 202 1.30 4.74 -11.55
N GLN A 203 0.76 4.91 -10.37
CA GLN A 203 -0.65 4.68 -10.06
C GLN A 203 -1.33 6.03 -9.99
N LEU A 204 -2.30 6.23 -10.87
CA LEU A 204 -3.18 7.39 -10.90
C LEU A 204 -4.46 7.01 -10.16
N VAL A 205 -4.77 7.70 -9.09
CA VAL A 205 -6.01 7.50 -8.35
C VAL A 205 -7.04 8.47 -8.91
N VAL A 206 -7.98 7.93 -9.64
CA VAL A 206 -9.00 8.65 -10.40
C VAL A 206 -10.31 8.66 -9.62
N GLU A 207 -10.99 9.78 -9.61
CA GLU A 207 -12.28 9.97 -8.96
C GLU A 207 -13.42 9.34 -9.79
N GLY A 208 -14.40 8.74 -9.11
CA GLY A 208 -15.58 8.15 -9.71
C GLY A 208 -15.51 6.62 -9.80
N LEU A 209 -16.38 6.05 -10.61
CA LEU A 209 -16.44 4.62 -10.89
C LEU A 209 -15.59 4.28 -12.11
N PRO A 210 -14.93 3.11 -12.12
CA PRO A 210 -14.18 2.67 -13.29
C PRO A 210 -15.10 2.46 -14.48
N PRO A 211 -14.62 2.62 -15.71
CA PRO A 211 -15.39 2.25 -16.89
C PRO A 211 -15.72 0.75 -16.89
N VAL A 212 -16.87 0.41 -17.40
CA VAL A 212 -17.27 -1.00 -17.55
C VAL A 212 -16.58 -1.56 -18.79
N ARG A 213 -15.88 -2.69 -18.62
CA ARG A 213 -15.32 -3.38 -19.80
C ARG A 213 -16.45 -3.99 -20.63
N LYS A 214 -16.69 -3.44 -21.81
CA LYS A 214 -17.74 -3.93 -22.72
C LYS A 214 -17.63 -5.43 -23.07
N VAL A 215 -16.40 -5.98 -23.01
CA VAL A 215 -16.12 -7.41 -23.26
C VAL A 215 -16.80 -8.35 -22.25
N TYR A 216 -17.15 -7.82 -21.08
CA TYR A 216 -17.79 -8.58 -19.99
C TYR A 216 -19.24 -8.18 -19.74
N ALA A 217 -19.86 -7.45 -20.65
CA ALA A 217 -21.31 -7.30 -20.61
C ALA A 217 -21.93 -8.69 -20.78
N SER A 218 -22.30 -9.31 -19.68
CA SER A 218 -22.94 -10.63 -19.71
C SER A 218 -24.26 -10.51 -20.45
N LYS A 219 -24.53 -11.46 -21.32
CA LYS A 219 -25.85 -11.60 -21.98
C LYS A 219 -26.88 -12.23 -21.03
N CYS A 220 -26.87 -11.89 -19.76
CA CYS A 220 -27.79 -12.42 -18.73
C CYS A 220 -27.77 -13.95 -18.56
N GLU A 221 -26.70 -14.62 -18.95
CA GLU A 221 -26.56 -16.06 -18.78
C GLU A 221 -25.72 -16.37 -17.53
N VAL A 222 -26.16 -17.32 -16.73
CA VAL A 222 -25.47 -17.74 -15.49
C VAL A 222 -24.58 -18.94 -15.83
N VAL A 223 -23.29 -18.80 -15.44
CA VAL A 223 -22.32 -19.89 -15.55
C VAL A 223 -21.94 -20.34 -14.14
N GLY A 224 -22.19 -21.59 -13.82
CA GLY A 224 -21.67 -22.25 -12.63
C GLY A 224 -20.19 -22.59 -12.83
N ILE A 225 -19.30 -22.21 -11.91
CA ILE A 225 -17.87 -22.54 -11.97
C ILE A 225 -17.47 -23.21 -10.67
N ASP A 226 -16.88 -24.40 -10.77
CA ASP A 226 -16.25 -25.10 -9.65
C ASP A 226 -14.72 -25.10 -9.85
N PRO A 227 -13.99 -24.26 -9.10
CA PRO A 227 -12.54 -24.14 -9.23
C PRO A 227 -11.83 -25.22 -8.41
N GLY A 228 -11.35 -26.26 -9.07
CA GLY A 228 -10.41 -27.22 -8.49
C GLY A 228 -8.96 -26.73 -8.54
N SER A 229 -8.05 -27.48 -7.91
CA SER A 229 -6.62 -27.12 -7.84
C SER A 229 -5.89 -27.25 -9.19
N SER A 230 -6.30 -28.14 -10.06
CA SER A 230 -5.71 -28.40 -11.38
C SER A 230 -6.71 -28.34 -12.52
N ARG A 231 -7.99 -28.38 -12.22
CA ARG A 231 -9.07 -28.39 -13.18
C ARG A 231 -10.16 -27.41 -12.74
N ILE A 232 -10.79 -26.77 -13.72
CA ILE A 232 -11.97 -25.95 -13.51
C ILE A 232 -13.13 -26.67 -14.25
N ALA A 233 -14.16 -27.06 -13.50
CA ALA A 233 -15.41 -27.46 -14.09
C ALA A 233 -16.30 -26.23 -14.30
N TYR A 234 -16.92 -26.10 -15.46
CA TYR A 234 -17.95 -25.10 -15.67
C TYR A 234 -19.20 -25.73 -16.28
N PHE A 235 -20.31 -25.17 -15.86
CA PHE A 235 -21.65 -25.60 -16.35
C PHE A 235 -22.42 -24.37 -16.81
N HIS A 236 -22.96 -24.46 -17.98
CA HIS A 236 -23.90 -23.51 -18.56
C HIS A 236 -25.09 -24.34 -19.11
N GLU A 237 -26.26 -23.74 -19.23
CA GLU A 237 -27.52 -24.44 -19.58
C GLU A 237 -27.40 -25.46 -20.71
N ARG A 238 -26.48 -25.32 -21.62
CA ARG A 238 -26.27 -26.19 -22.77
C ARG A 238 -24.91 -26.87 -22.87
N HIS A 239 -23.97 -26.48 -22.00
CA HIS A 239 -22.60 -26.97 -22.07
C HIS A 239 -22.02 -27.18 -20.67
N ALA A 240 -21.44 -28.35 -20.47
CA ALA A 240 -20.58 -28.61 -19.32
C ALA A 240 -19.21 -29.06 -19.82
N ALA A 241 -18.16 -28.54 -19.22
CA ALA A 241 -16.80 -28.98 -19.53
C ALA A 241 -15.86 -28.87 -18.31
N ILE A 242 -14.82 -29.69 -18.36
CA ILE A 242 -13.71 -29.61 -17.41
C ILE A 242 -12.48 -29.14 -18.18
N VAL A 243 -11.90 -28.03 -17.72
CA VAL A 243 -10.71 -27.45 -18.33
C VAL A 243 -9.53 -27.64 -17.38
N GLU A 244 -8.41 -28.12 -17.86
CA GLU A 244 -7.16 -28.14 -17.12
C GLU A 244 -6.55 -26.74 -17.10
N VAL A 245 -6.27 -26.22 -15.89
CA VAL A 245 -5.79 -24.83 -15.70
C VAL A 245 -4.36 -24.67 -16.16
N ALA A 246 -3.56 -25.74 -16.12
CA ALA A 246 -2.14 -25.69 -16.45
C ALA A 246 -1.64 -27.07 -16.95
N PRO A 247 -2.06 -27.52 -18.14
CA PRO A 247 -1.70 -28.85 -18.66
C PRO A 247 -0.20 -29.05 -18.89
N HIS A 248 0.58 -27.94 -18.95
CA HIS A 248 2.04 -27.97 -19.15
C HIS A 248 2.85 -27.74 -17.88
N VAL A 249 2.21 -27.65 -16.71
CA VAL A 249 2.92 -27.50 -15.44
C VAL A 249 3.16 -28.88 -14.85
N ASP A 250 4.42 -29.31 -14.82
CA ASP A 250 4.84 -30.48 -14.08
C ASP A 250 4.31 -30.45 -12.66
N LEU A 251 3.62 -31.49 -12.26
CA LEU A 251 3.11 -31.67 -10.90
C LEU A 251 4.28 -31.74 -9.90
N LYS A 252 4.74 -30.60 -9.44
CA LYS A 252 5.77 -30.51 -8.39
C LYS A 252 5.23 -30.73 -6.98
N GLU A 253 4.03 -31.31 -6.88
CA GLU A 253 3.33 -31.56 -5.61
C GLU A 253 4.18 -32.34 -4.60
N PRO A 254 4.89 -33.43 -4.96
CA PRO A 254 5.75 -34.14 -4.02
C PRO A 254 6.88 -33.26 -3.46
N LYS A 255 7.47 -32.39 -4.31
CA LYS A 255 8.51 -31.44 -3.89
C LYS A 255 7.95 -30.35 -2.98
N ILE A 256 6.75 -29.84 -3.27
CA ILE A 256 6.05 -28.85 -2.44
C ILE A 256 5.73 -29.46 -1.09
N ARG A 257 5.15 -30.67 -1.04
CA ARG A 257 4.86 -31.39 0.21
C ARG A 257 6.11 -31.64 1.04
N LEU A 258 7.23 -31.99 0.40
CA LEU A 258 8.51 -32.17 1.09
C LEU A 258 9.00 -30.85 1.72
N LEU A 259 8.91 -29.74 0.98
CA LEU A 259 9.27 -28.41 1.49
C LEU A 259 8.36 -27.95 2.64
N GLN A 260 7.06 -28.18 2.52
CA GLN A 260 6.10 -27.90 3.60
C GLN A 260 6.43 -28.68 4.87
N ARG A 261 6.68 -30.01 4.77
CA ARG A 261 7.10 -30.83 5.92
C ARG A 261 8.41 -30.36 6.55
N ARG A 262 9.35 -29.83 5.75
CA ARG A 262 10.62 -29.24 6.29
C ARG A 262 10.32 -27.93 7.04
N ILE A 263 9.46 -27.07 6.49
CA ILE A 263 9.06 -25.81 7.12
C ILE A 263 8.34 -26.09 8.45
N ASP A 264 7.40 -27.04 8.46
CA ASP A 264 6.63 -27.38 9.65
C ASP A 264 7.51 -28.00 10.75
N ARG A 265 8.47 -28.86 10.37
CA ARG A 265 9.46 -29.37 11.32
C ARG A 265 10.31 -28.24 11.92
N SER A 266 10.79 -27.32 11.09
CA SER A 266 11.55 -26.16 11.55
C SER A 266 10.72 -25.25 12.47
N ARG A 267 9.43 -25.05 12.16
CA ARG A 267 8.51 -24.26 12.99
C ARG A 267 8.28 -24.91 14.35
N ARG A 268 8.06 -26.23 14.39
CA ARG A 268 7.89 -26.98 15.65
C ARG A 268 9.15 -26.93 16.51
N ALA A 269 10.34 -27.11 15.90
CA ALA A 269 11.60 -27.03 16.63
C ALA A 269 11.87 -25.63 17.23
N ASN A 270 11.44 -24.56 16.55
CA ASN A 270 11.66 -23.17 16.98
C ASN A 270 10.51 -22.59 17.84
N ASN A 271 9.37 -23.29 17.97
CA ASN A 271 8.21 -22.86 18.74
C ASN A 271 7.45 -24.07 19.32
N PRO A 272 8.07 -24.84 20.23
CA PRO A 272 7.46 -26.06 20.76
C PRO A 272 6.15 -25.81 21.52
N ASP A 273 6.00 -24.63 22.15
CA ASP A 273 4.83 -24.29 22.96
C ASP A 273 3.60 -23.81 22.18
N ASN A 274 3.70 -23.68 20.84
CA ASN A 274 2.62 -23.19 19.99
C ASN A 274 2.15 -24.22 18.93
N TYR A 275 2.47 -25.51 19.14
CA TYR A 275 2.05 -26.61 18.25
C TYR A 275 1.52 -27.78 19.03
#